data_84d4f797bad489a029b0f7eabec55554
#
_entry.id   84d4f797bad489a029b0f7eabec55554
#
_cell.length_a   1.000
_cell.length_b   1.000
_cell.length_c   1.000
_cell.angle_alpha   90.00
_cell.angle_beta   90.00
_cell.angle_gamma   90.00
#
_symmetry.space_group_name_H-M   'P 1'
#
loop_
_entity.id
_entity.type
_entity.pdbx_description
1 polymer ?
#
loop_
_entity_poly.entity_id
_entity_poly.type
_entity_poly.pdbx_seq_one_letter_code
_entity_poly.pdbx_strand_id
1 'polypeptide(L)'
;MKVIELPKITDSRGNLTFIQKGHGLPFAPKRVFWTFNVPSGASRGGHAYLKQSELIVPINGSFELVVIRTDGQEERYFLNRGDQGVLLPPLTWRSMENFSTNAMGLHLSDMAYDADDYVRDFERFQKLEA
;
A
#
# COMPACT_ATOMS: atom_id res chain seq x y z
N MET A 1 -9.36 2.09 5.91
CA MET A 1 -7.99 1.52 5.90
C MET A 1 -7.80 0.66 7.12
N LYS A 2 -6.91 -0.31 7.00
CA LYS A 2 -6.69 -1.26 8.10
C LYS A 2 -5.22 -1.66 8.13
N VAL A 3 -4.59 -1.54 9.31
CA VAL A 3 -3.25 -2.08 9.53
C VAL A 3 -3.37 -3.60 9.67
N ILE A 4 -2.56 -4.32 8.90
CA ILE A 4 -2.52 -5.79 8.88
C ILE A 4 -1.20 -6.24 9.49
N GLU A 5 -1.27 -7.10 10.50
CA GLU A 5 -0.10 -7.82 11.02
C GLU A 5 0.01 -9.14 10.26
N LEU A 6 1.15 -9.36 9.64
CA LEU A 6 1.41 -10.59 8.88
C LEU A 6 1.99 -11.67 9.79
N PRO A 7 1.73 -12.95 9.49
CA PRO A 7 2.34 -14.04 10.25
C PRO A 7 3.86 -13.96 10.15
N LYS A 8 4.54 -14.16 11.28
CA LYS A 8 6.00 -14.08 11.36
C LYS A 8 6.53 -15.29 12.14
N ILE A 9 7.54 -15.91 11.57
CA ILE A 9 8.27 -17.00 12.19
C ILE A 9 9.69 -16.49 12.50
N THR A 10 10.05 -16.52 13.78
CA THR A 10 11.34 -16.01 14.27
C THR A 10 12.14 -17.14 14.90
N ASP A 11 13.40 -17.26 14.50
CA ASP A 11 14.36 -18.18 15.13
C ASP A 11 15.77 -17.57 15.09
N SER A 12 16.80 -18.33 15.46
CA SER A 12 18.17 -17.84 15.50
C SER A 12 18.73 -17.44 14.13
N ARG A 13 18.07 -17.81 13.03
CA ARG A 13 18.47 -17.46 11.66
C ARG A 13 17.79 -16.20 11.15
N GLY A 14 16.87 -15.59 11.92
CA GLY A 14 16.15 -14.38 11.55
C GLY A 14 14.66 -14.58 11.50
N ASN A 15 13.99 -13.75 10.70
CA ASN A 15 12.54 -13.71 10.58
C ASN A 15 12.10 -14.12 9.20
N LEU A 16 10.99 -14.85 9.15
CA LEU A 16 10.26 -15.14 7.91
C LEU A 16 8.82 -14.67 8.07
N THR A 17 8.32 -13.94 7.10
CA THR A 17 6.91 -13.58 7.02
C THR A 17 6.36 -13.98 5.66
N PHE A 18 5.06 -14.14 5.56
CA PHE A 18 4.42 -14.49 4.30
C PHE A 18 3.08 -13.79 4.16
N ILE A 19 2.62 -13.71 2.91
CA ILE A 19 1.34 -13.09 2.56
C ILE A 19 0.52 -14.13 1.82
N GLN A 20 -0.66 -14.43 2.37
CA GLN A 20 -1.51 -15.46 1.84
C GLN A 20 -2.96 -15.12 2.17
N LYS A 21 -3.87 -15.43 1.25
CA LYS A 21 -5.30 -15.27 1.51
C LYS A 21 -5.70 -16.03 2.77
N GLY A 22 -6.44 -15.37 3.66
CA GLY A 22 -6.88 -15.96 4.92
C GLY A 22 -5.92 -15.77 6.08
N HIS A 23 -4.73 -15.21 5.85
CA HIS A 23 -3.74 -14.90 6.89
C HIS A 23 -3.50 -13.38 6.96
N GLY A 24 -4.56 -12.62 7.25
CA GLY A 24 -4.55 -11.16 7.27
C GLY A 24 -4.94 -10.52 5.95
N LEU A 25 -4.81 -11.22 4.84
CA LEU A 25 -5.19 -10.74 3.51
C LEU A 25 -6.55 -11.35 3.12
N PRO A 26 -7.60 -10.52 2.84
CA PRO A 26 -8.93 -11.03 2.57
C PRO A 26 -9.15 -11.49 1.12
N PHE A 27 -8.12 -11.40 0.27
CA PHE A 27 -8.24 -11.76 -1.14
C PHE A 27 -7.02 -12.54 -1.61
N ALA A 28 -7.17 -13.26 -2.73
CA ALA A 28 -6.04 -13.86 -3.43
C ALA A 28 -5.42 -12.78 -4.33
N PRO A 29 -4.13 -12.45 -4.18
CA PRO A 29 -3.51 -11.42 -5.02
C PRO A 29 -3.53 -11.84 -6.49
N LYS A 30 -3.96 -10.92 -7.35
CA LYS A 30 -3.94 -11.10 -8.81
C LYS A 30 -2.85 -10.29 -9.48
N ARG A 31 -2.30 -9.31 -8.77
CA ARG A 31 -1.19 -8.50 -9.24
C ARG A 31 -0.27 -8.18 -8.06
N VAL A 32 1.03 -8.31 -8.29
CA VAL A 32 2.06 -7.92 -7.33
C VAL A 32 3.02 -6.99 -8.05
N PHE A 33 3.32 -5.86 -7.43
CA PHE A 33 4.32 -4.93 -7.95
C PHE A 33 5.07 -4.29 -6.78
N TRP A 34 6.22 -3.67 -7.06
CA TRP A 34 6.99 -3.04 -6.01
C TRP A 34 7.60 -1.73 -6.47
N THR A 35 7.74 -0.82 -5.52
CA THR A 35 8.36 0.48 -5.68
C THR A 35 9.73 0.43 -5.05
N PHE A 36 10.75 0.89 -5.77
CA PHE A 36 12.13 0.85 -5.26
C PHE A 36 12.96 1.95 -5.92
N ASN A 37 14.13 2.24 -5.34
CA ASN A 37 15.04 3.27 -5.84
C ASN A 37 14.39 4.66 -5.96
N VAL A 38 13.48 4.99 -5.04
CA VAL A 38 12.86 6.31 -5.05
C VAL A 38 13.86 7.33 -4.51
N PRO A 39 14.18 8.38 -5.27
CA PRO A 39 15.14 9.40 -4.83
C PRO A 39 14.62 10.14 -3.59
N SER A 40 15.56 10.62 -2.77
CA SER A 40 15.24 11.45 -1.61
C SER A 40 14.41 12.67 -2.05
N GLY A 41 13.31 12.92 -1.34
CA GLY A 41 12.41 14.03 -1.62
C GLY A 41 11.37 13.76 -2.70
N ALA A 42 11.46 12.63 -3.42
CA ALA A 42 10.43 12.25 -4.39
C ALA A 42 9.26 11.54 -3.72
N SER A 43 8.11 11.59 -4.36
CA SER A 43 6.91 10.85 -3.94
C SER A 43 6.44 9.93 -5.06
N ARG A 44 5.71 8.88 -4.68
CA ARG A 44 5.10 7.91 -5.59
C ARG A 44 3.65 7.71 -5.21
N GLY A 45 2.88 7.11 -6.12
CA GLY A 45 1.44 6.90 -5.93
C GLY A 45 0.65 8.02 -6.57
N GLY A 46 0.01 8.86 -5.78
CA GLY A 46 -0.77 9.97 -6.29
C GLY A 46 -1.96 9.53 -7.15
N HIS A 47 -2.72 8.54 -6.65
CA HIS A 47 -3.91 8.03 -7.34
C HIS A 47 -4.84 7.33 -6.36
N ALA A 48 -6.02 7.02 -6.85
CA ALA A 48 -6.97 6.13 -6.20
C ALA A 48 -7.42 5.06 -7.19
N TYR A 49 -8.00 3.99 -6.69
CA TYR A 49 -8.63 2.96 -7.50
C TYR A 49 -10.15 3.02 -7.32
N LEU A 50 -10.87 2.75 -8.40
CA LEU A 50 -12.33 2.70 -8.34
C LEU A 50 -12.83 1.40 -7.73
N LYS A 51 -12.19 0.27 -8.04
CA LYS A 51 -12.69 -1.07 -7.70
C LYS A 51 -11.72 -1.91 -6.90
N GLN A 52 -10.41 -1.78 -7.14
CA GLN A 52 -9.46 -2.69 -6.52
C GLN A 52 -9.07 -2.30 -5.11
N SER A 53 -8.82 -3.31 -4.29
CA SER A 53 -8.18 -3.18 -2.99
C SER A 53 -6.70 -3.50 -3.11
N GLU A 54 -5.89 -2.93 -2.24
CA GLU A 54 -4.44 -3.10 -2.27
C GLU A 54 -3.87 -3.20 -0.86
N LEU A 55 -2.97 -4.16 -0.66
CA LEU A 55 -2.13 -4.22 0.53
C LEU A 55 -0.76 -3.65 0.20
N ILE A 56 -0.25 -2.74 1.04
CA ILE A 56 1.09 -2.16 0.89
C ILE A 56 1.94 -2.56 2.08
N VAL A 57 3.11 -3.14 1.81
CA VAL A 57 4.03 -3.65 2.84
C VAL A 57 5.43 -3.08 2.58
N PRO A 58 6.11 -2.51 3.60
CA PRO A 58 7.50 -2.09 3.44
C PRO A 58 8.42 -3.30 3.63
N ILE A 59 8.95 -3.85 2.56
CA ILE A 59 9.81 -5.04 2.64
C ILE A 59 11.28 -4.70 2.87
N ASN A 60 11.65 -3.44 2.72
CA ASN A 60 12.97 -2.93 3.11
C ASN A 60 12.89 -1.44 3.40
N GLY A 61 13.66 -0.98 4.39
CA GLY A 61 13.67 0.42 4.77
C GLY A 61 12.34 0.93 5.29
N SER A 62 12.07 2.21 5.07
CA SER A 62 10.87 2.86 5.57
C SER A 62 10.36 3.91 4.60
N PHE A 63 9.06 4.19 4.68
CA PHE A 63 8.44 5.32 3.99
C PHE A 63 7.12 5.66 4.69
N GLU A 64 6.60 6.83 4.38
CA GLU A 64 5.27 7.24 4.85
C GLU A 64 4.23 7.00 3.77
N LEU A 65 3.14 6.37 4.16
CA LEU A 65 1.95 6.21 3.33
C LEU A 65 0.92 7.24 3.77
N VAL A 66 0.52 8.11 2.85
CA VAL A 66 -0.50 9.12 3.09
C VAL A 66 -1.77 8.69 2.37
N VAL A 67 -2.87 8.59 3.09
CA VAL A 67 -4.15 8.17 2.53
C VAL A 67 -5.20 9.23 2.79
N ILE A 68 -6.04 9.47 1.79
CA ILE A 68 -7.11 10.47 1.87
C ILE A 68 -8.40 9.79 1.41
N ARG A 69 -9.43 9.91 2.24
CA ARG A 69 -10.77 9.41 1.91
C ARG A 69 -11.53 10.42 1.06
N THR A 70 -12.62 9.98 0.45
CA THR A 70 -13.47 10.87 -0.35
C THR A 70 -14.09 11.99 0.47
N ASP A 71 -14.24 11.82 1.80
CA ASP A 71 -14.72 12.88 2.70
C ASP A 71 -13.62 13.87 3.13
N GLY A 72 -12.40 13.69 2.63
CA GLY A 72 -11.27 14.57 2.92
C GLY A 72 -10.46 14.19 4.15
N GLN A 73 -10.85 13.17 4.90
CA GLN A 73 -10.06 12.71 6.04
C GLN A 73 -8.72 12.14 5.58
N GLU A 74 -7.64 12.61 6.20
CA GLU A 74 -6.29 12.17 5.90
C GLU A 74 -5.74 11.33 7.06
N GLU A 75 -5.08 10.23 6.71
CA GLU A 75 -4.35 9.40 7.67
C GLU A 75 -2.93 9.18 7.14
N ARG A 76 -1.97 9.07 8.06
CA ARG A 76 -0.56 8.82 7.74
C ARG A 76 -0.08 7.59 8.47
N TYR A 77 0.63 6.74 7.76
CA TYR A 77 1.21 5.51 8.31
C TYR A 77 2.71 5.51 8.04
N PHE A 78 3.49 5.39 9.11
CA PHE A 78 4.92 5.18 8.97
C PHE A 78 5.19 3.69 8.85
N LEU A 79 5.59 3.25 7.65
CA LEU A 79 5.81 1.85 7.34
C LEU A 79 7.30 1.54 7.41
N ASN A 80 7.69 0.68 8.34
CA ASN A 80 9.10 0.35 8.60
C ASN A 80 9.33 -1.11 8.99
N ARG A 81 8.28 -1.97 8.91
CA ARG A 81 8.39 -3.39 9.30
C ARG A 81 7.85 -4.26 8.19
N GLY A 82 8.66 -5.26 7.77
CA GLY A 82 8.27 -6.18 6.70
C GLY A 82 7.12 -7.14 7.05
N ASP A 83 6.75 -7.26 8.33
CA ASP A 83 5.64 -8.09 8.80
C ASP A 83 4.36 -7.29 9.08
N GLN A 84 4.28 -6.05 8.57
CA GLN A 84 3.13 -5.19 8.76
C GLN A 84 2.80 -4.46 7.46
N GLY A 85 1.54 -4.34 7.15
CA GLY A 85 1.09 -3.60 5.98
C GLY A 85 -0.18 -2.82 6.24
N VAL A 86 -0.60 -2.06 5.25
CA VAL A 86 -1.86 -1.31 5.29
C VAL A 86 -2.72 -1.78 4.13
N LEU A 87 -3.92 -2.23 4.45
CA LEU A 87 -4.92 -2.62 3.48
C LEU A 87 -5.78 -1.42 3.12
N LEU A 88 -5.79 -1.06 1.84
CA LEU A 88 -6.55 0.07 1.32
C LEU A 88 -7.75 -0.44 0.53
N PRO A 89 -8.97 -0.06 0.91
CA PRO A 89 -10.15 -0.35 0.11
C PRO A 89 -10.20 0.51 -1.14
N PRO A 90 -11.10 0.21 -2.09
CA PRO A 90 -11.35 1.13 -3.21
C PRO A 90 -11.71 2.54 -2.73
N LEU A 91 -11.61 3.51 -3.62
CA LEU A 91 -11.97 4.91 -3.37
C LEU A 91 -11.15 5.53 -2.24
N THR A 92 -9.87 5.19 -2.22
CA THR A 92 -8.90 5.74 -1.28
C THR A 92 -7.73 6.31 -2.06
N TRP A 93 -7.50 7.61 -1.94
CA TRP A 93 -6.32 8.25 -2.53
C TRP A 93 -5.10 7.89 -1.71
N ARG A 94 -4.00 7.56 -2.38
CA ARG A 94 -2.74 7.26 -1.71
C ARG A 94 -1.58 7.96 -2.36
N SER A 95 -0.60 8.31 -1.55
CA SER A 95 0.73 8.66 -1.99
C SER A 95 1.75 8.14 -0.97
N MET A 96 2.97 7.93 -1.42
CA MET A 96 4.08 7.49 -0.59
C MET A 96 5.19 8.52 -0.67
N GLU A 97 5.76 8.87 0.48
CA GLU A 97 6.79 9.89 0.56
C GLU A 97 7.80 9.56 1.66
N ASN A 98 8.85 10.35 1.77
CA ASN A 98 9.88 10.21 2.80
C ASN A 98 10.50 8.82 2.82
N PHE A 99 10.91 8.35 1.63
CA PHE A 99 11.57 7.06 1.49
C PHE A 99 12.97 7.10 2.10
N SER A 100 13.29 6.12 2.94
CA SER A 100 14.65 5.91 3.40
C SER A 100 15.53 5.38 2.25
N THR A 101 16.85 5.39 2.45
CA THR A 101 17.78 4.78 1.50
C THR A 101 17.43 3.31 1.34
N ASN A 102 17.35 2.83 0.08
CA ASN A 102 17.02 1.45 -0.27
C ASN A 102 15.63 0.98 0.20
N ALA A 103 14.72 1.90 0.45
CA ALA A 103 13.35 1.53 0.78
C ALA A 103 12.67 0.80 -0.38
N MET A 104 11.89 -0.22 -0.05
CA MET A 104 11.09 -0.99 -1.02
C MET A 104 9.69 -1.18 -0.50
N GLY A 105 8.70 -0.81 -1.29
CA GLY A 105 7.29 -1.05 -1.00
C GLY A 105 6.75 -2.16 -1.89
N LEU A 106 6.17 -3.18 -1.29
CA LEU A 106 5.49 -4.27 -1.99
C LEU A 106 4.01 -3.98 -2.02
N HIS A 107 3.38 -4.13 -3.19
CA HIS A 107 1.97 -3.87 -3.41
C HIS A 107 1.29 -5.14 -3.92
N LEU A 108 0.19 -5.53 -3.30
CA LEU A 108 -0.61 -6.69 -3.70
C LEU A 108 -2.03 -6.23 -3.95
N SER A 109 -2.55 -6.54 -5.13
CA SER A 109 -3.88 -6.10 -5.57
C SER A 109 -4.79 -7.30 -5.83
N ASP A 110 -6.08 -7.12 -5.57
CA ASP A 110 -7.11 -8.13 -5.85
C ASP A 110 -7.56 -8.16 -7.31
N MET A 111 -7.02 -7.29 -8.15
CA MET A 111 -7.33 -7.21 -9.58
C MET A 111 -6.05 -7.18 -10.41
N ALA A 112 -6.14 -7.68 -11.63
CA ALA A 112 -5.10 -7.46 -12.63
C ALA A 112 -5.01 -5.98 -12.97
N TYR A 113 -3.89 -5.56 -13.58
CA TYR A 113 -3.73 -4.17 -14.02
C TYR A 113 -4.86 -3.77 -14.96
N ASP A 114 -5.47 -2.64 -14.66
CA ASP A 114 -6.52 -2.02 -15.47
C ASP A 114 -6.36 -0.50 -15.38
N ALA A 115 -5.91 0.10 -16.47
CA ALA A 115 -5.68 1.55 -16.52
C ALA A 115 -6.96 2.34 -16.23
N ASP A 116 -8.12 1.80 -16.58
CA ASP A 116 -9.41 2.47 -16.39
C ASP A 116 -9.85 2.49 -14.91
N ASP A 117 -9.25 1.67 -14.07
CA ASP A 117 -9.52 1.67 -12.64
C ASP A 117 -8.77 2.74 -11.86
N TYR A 118 -7.81 3.41 -12.50
CA TYR A 118 -7.03 4.48 -11.87
C TYR A 118 -7.73 5.82 -11.96
N VAL A 119 -7.76 6.53 -10.85
CA VAL A 119 -8.12 7.96 -10.78
C VAL A 119 -6.84 8.70 -10.39
N ARG A 120 -6.29 9.45 -11.34
CA ARG A 120 -5.00 10.15 -11.15
C ARG A 120 -5.16 11.65 -10.91
N ASP A 121 -6.37 12.18 -11.07
CA ASP A 121 -6.70 13.57 -10.82
C ASP A 121 -7.37 13.69 -9.45
N PHE A 122 -6.72 14.42 -8.55
CA PHE A 122 -7.22 14.58 -7.18
C PHE A 122 -8.57 15.30 -7.14
N GLU A 123 -8.79 16.28 -8.00
CA GLU A 123 -10.09 16.96 -8.05
C GLU A 123 -11.22 16.01 -8.44
N ARG A 124 -10.97 15.15 -9.42
CA ARG A 124 -11.93 14.10 -9.77
C ARG A 124 -12.17 13.15 -8.61
N PHE A 125 -11.11 12.76 -7.92
CA PHE A 125 -11.23 11.89 -6.75
C PHE A 125 -12.14 12.49 -5.68
N GLN A 126 -11.98 13.78 -5.39
CA GLN A 126 -12.77 14.46 -4.36
C GLN A 126 -14.27 14.48 -4.67
N LYS A 127 -14.65 14.30 -5.92
CA LYS A 127 -16.05 14.27 -6.35
C LYS A 127 -16.65 12.87 -6.35
N LEU A 128 -15.87 11.84 -6.06
CA LEU A 128 -16.37 10.47 -5.98
C LEU A 128 -17.15 10.27 -4.68
N GLU A 129 -18.15 9.39 -4.76
CA GLU A 129 -18.89 8.96 -3.59
C GLU A 129 -18.46 7.55 -3.21
N ALA A 130 -18.24 7.38 -1.92
CA ALA A 130 -17.86 6.07 -1.39
C ALA A 130 -19.06 5.13 -1.32
#